data_a8b68b318c84ced2a367ee2e0ccae8b4
#
_entry.id   a8b68b318c84ced2a367ee2e0ccae8b4
#
_cell.length_a   1.000
_cell.length_b   1.000
_cell.length_c   1.000
_cell.angle_alpha   90.00
_cell.angle_beta   90.00
_cell.angle_gamma   90.00
#
_symmetry.space_group_name_H-M   'P 1'
#
loop_
_entity.id
_entity.type
_entity.pdbx_description
1 polymer ?
#
loop_
_entity_poly.entity_id
_entity_poly.type
_entity_poly.pdbx_seq_one_letter_code
_entity_poly.pdbx_strand_id
1 'polypeptide(L)'
;RKAGGYAHARQFRRMRKPINRQRTIVGKLVRIIARQMAALAEDMKQTINEALRKAQQIVTQTKHRKTQGIPKLYSWHAPEVEVIAKGKARTPYEFGVKVGITSTLKGNLILGARSFPNNPYDGHTLAEQLEQASILANSTIKDVYVDLGYRGVDQQNSGVSIKHRGKYKRLNDKERRLLKRRQAIEPIIGHVKSDH
;
A
#
# COMPACT_ATOMS: atom_id res chain seq x y z
N ARG A 1 -25.25 3.06 0.93
CA ARG A 1 -25.62 3.28 -0.47
C ARG A 1 -25.75 4.78 -0.80
N LYS A 2 -26.56 5.60 -0.06
CA LYS A 2 -26.74 7.04 -0.33
C LYS A 2 -25.42 7.86 -0.25
N ALA A 3 -24.55 7.59 0.74
CA ALA A 3 -23.28 8.30 0.88
C ALA A 3 -22.34 8.04 -0.31
N GLY A 4 -22.27 6.79 -0.82
CA GLY A 4 -21.47 6.44 -1.98
C GLY A 4 -21.95 7.15 -3.26
N GLY A 5 -23.27 7.22 -3.49
CA GLY A 5 -23.83 7.96 -4.63
C GLY A 5 -23.46 9.45 -4.60
N TYR A 6 -23.53 10.09 -3.43
CA TYR A 6 -23.09 11.48 -3.29
C TYR A 6 -21.59 11.66 -3.46
N ALA A 7 -20.76 10.68 -3.02
CA ALA A 7 -19.32 10.72 -3.22
C ALA A 7 -18.97 10.64 -4.72
N HIS A 8 -19.59 9.71 -5.45
CA HIS A 8 -19.41 9.55 -6.89
C HIS A 8 -19.79 10.83 -7.65
N ALA A 9 -20.93 11.45 -7.28
CA ALA A 9 -21.37 12.72 -7.84
C ALA A 9 -20.60 13.95 -7.33
N ARG A 10 -19.52 13.77 -6.54
CA ARG A 10 -18.73 14.84 -5.90
C ARG A 10 -19.54 15.80 -5.02
N GLN A 11 -20.72 15.40 -4.56
CA GLN A 11 -21.61 16.19 -3.69
C GLN A 11 -21.23 16.00 -2.21
N PHE A 12 -20.04 16.39 -1.82
CA PHE A 12 -19.46 16.12 -0.49
C PHE A 12 -20.26 16.73 0.67
N ARG A 13 -20.94 17.87 0.46
CA ARG A 13 -21.84 18.46 1.49
C ARG A 13 -23.02 17.54 1.80
N ARG A 14 -23.68 16.99 0.77
CA ARG A 14 -24.80 16.04 0.92
C ARG A 14 -24.35 14.70 1.49
N MET A 15 -23.18 14.21 1.11
CA MET A 15 -22.58 12.99 1.63
C MET A 15 -22.39 13.04 3.16
N ARG A 16 -22.11 14.21 3.73
CA ARG A 16 -21.85 14.35 5.19
C ARG A 16 -23.02 13.91 6.06
N LYS A 17 -24.26 14.22 5.67
CA LYS A 17 -25.45 13.91 6.47
C LYS A 17 -25.64 12.41 6.71
N PRO A 18 -25.65 11.52 5.69
CA PRO A 18 -25.74 10.08 5.92
C PRO A 18 -24.51 9.52 6.66
N ILE A 19 -23.30 10.01 6.42
CA ILE A 19 -22.10 9.58 7.17
C ILE A 19 -22.21 9.93 8.64
N ASN A 20 -22.64 11.15 8.99
CA ASN A 20 -22.82 11.54 10.39
C ASN A 20 -23.89 10.69 11.08
N ARG A 21 -25.00 10.38 10.38
CA ARG A 21 -26.03 9.48 10.91
C ARG A 21 -25.48 8.08 11.20
N GLN A 22 -24.72 7.49 10.25
CA GLN A 22 -24.07 6.19 10.45
C GLN A 22 -23.11 6.22 11.64
N ARG A 23 -22.26 7.25 11.73
CA ARG A 23 -21.35 7.44 12.87
C ARG A 23 -22.10 7.46 14.22
N THR A 24 -23.21 8.18 14.28
CA THR A 24 -24.03 8.26 15.52
C THR A 24 -24.60 6.90 15.89
N ILE A 25 -25.11 6.14 14.90
CA ILE A 25 -25.63 4.78 15.12
C ILE A 25 -24.52 3.86 15.62
N VAL A 26 -23.38 3.81 14.92
CA VAL A 26 -22.24 2.97 15.32
C VAL A 26 -21.75 3.34 16.71
N GLY A 27 -21.59 4.62 17.01
CA GLY A 27 -21.18 5.07 18.33
C GLY A 27 -22.17 4.71 19.45
N LYS A 28 -23.48 4.68 19.15
CA LYS A 28 -24.51 4.19 20.11
C LYS A 28 -24.35 2.68 20.34
N LEU A 29 -24.20 1.90 19.28
CA LEU A 29 -24.03 0.44 19.38
C LEU A 29 -22.76 0.08 20.14
N VAL A 30 -21.64 0.73 19.86
CA VAL A 30 -20.37 0.53 20.59
C VAL A 30 -20.56 0.73 22.09
N ARG A 31 -21.25 1.80 22.52
CA ARG A 31 -21.52 2.06 23.94
C ARG A 31 -22.47 1.02 24.57
N ILE A 32 -23.47 0.54 23.83
CA ILE A 32 -24.38 -0.50 24.33
C ILE A 32 -23.62 -1.80 24.55
N ILE A 33 -22.86 -2.26 23.56
CA ILE A 33 -22.10 -3.50 23.65
C ILE A 33 -21.03 -3.40 24.75
N ALA A 34 -20.30 -2.28 24.84
CA ALA A 34 -19.27 -2.09 25.87
C ALA A 34 -19.83 -2.21 27.30
N ARG A 35 -21.06 -1.78 27.53
CA ARG A 35 -21.71 -1.94 28.86
C ARG A 35 -22.05 -3.39 29.19
N GLN A 36 -22.29 -4.22 28.17
CA GLN A 36 -22.65 -5.64 28.36
C GLN A 36 -21.45 -6.58 28.39
N MET A 37 -20.24 -6.06 28.08
CA MET A 37 -19.02 -6.85 28.05
C MET A 37 -18.68 -7.57 29.35
N ALA A 38 -19.02 -6.98 30.50
CA ALA A 38 -18.72 -7.56 31.81
C ALA A 38 -19.37 -8.95 32.03
N ALA A 39 -20.53 -9.18 31.42
CA ALA A 39 -21.30 -10.42 31.55
C ALA A 39 -20.87 -11.54 30.57
N LEU A 40 -19.90 -11.30 29.68
CA LEU A 40 -19.48 -12.27 28.67
C LEU A 40 -18.32 -13.15 29.15
N ALA A 41 -18.21 -14.36 28.57
CA ALA A 41 -17.06 -15.22 28.76
C ALA A 41 -15.78 -14.61 28.17
N GLU A 42 -14.58 -14.95 28.70
CA GLU A 42 -13.31 -14.29 28.33
C GLU A 42 -12.92 -14.48 26.88
N ASP A 43 -13.16 -15.63 26.29
CA ASP A 43 -12.91 -15.93 24.88
C ASP A 43 -13.73 -15.04 23.94
N MET A 44 -15.01 -14.83 24.27
CA MET A 44 -15.89 -13.93 23.55
C MET A 44 -15.48 -12.45 23.73
N LYS A 45 -15.02 -12.06 24.92
CA LYS A 45 -14.55 -10.70 25.19
C LYS A 45 -13.41 -10.30 24.28
N GLN A 46 -12.44 -11.17 24.01
CA GLN A 46 -11.30 -10.86 23.18
C GLN A 46 -11.73 -10.51 21.74
N THR A 47 -12.56 -11.36 21.12
CA THR A 47 -13.07 -11.15 19.75
C THR A 47 -13.91 -9.87 19.64
N ILE A 48 -14.80 -9.64 20.60
CA ILE A 48 -15.68 -8.47 20.61
C ILE A 48 -14.87 -7.19 20.86
N ASN A 49 -13.88 -7.21 21.74
CA ASN A 49 -13.01 -6.07 22.00
C ASN A 49 -12.26 -5.60 20.76
N GLU A 50 -11.77 -6.51 19.94
CA GLU A 50 -11.11 -6.15 18.67
C GLU A 50 -12.08 -5.43 17.73
N ALA A 51 -13.29 -5.96 17.57
CA ALA A 51 -14.33 -5.33 16.75
C ALA A 51 -14.75 -3.96 17.30
N LEU A 52 -14.92 -3.83 18.62
CA LEU A 52 -15.24 -2.55 19.27
C LEU A 52 -14.13 -1.53 19.07
N ARG A 53 -12.87 -1.93 19.20
CA ARG A 53 -11.71 -1.05 18.98
C ARG A 53 -11.69 -0.51 17.55
N LYS A 54 -11.88 -1.38 16.53
CA LYS A 54 -11.97 -0.98 15.12
C LYS A 54 -13.16 -0.02 14.89
N ALA A 55 -14.33 -0.34 15.45
CA ALA A 55 -15.53 0.50 15.33
C ALA A 55 -15.31 1.88 15.97
N GLN A 56 -14.73 1.94 17.16
CA GLN A 56 -14.39 3.19 17.85
C GLN A 56 -13.39 4.01 17.06
N GLN A 57 -12.39 3.39 16.45
CA GLN A 57 -11.42 4.06 15.58
C GLN A 57 -12.12 4.70 14.37
N ILE A 58 -13.06 4.01 13.72
CA ILE A 58 -13.84 4.55 12.59
C ILE A 58 -14.71 5.75 13.05
N VAL A 59 -15.34 5.65 14.20
CA VAL A 59 -16.13 6.77 14.78
C VAL A 59 -15.23 7.99 15.00
N THR A 60 -14.06 7.79 15.61
CA THR A 60 -13.10 8.84 15.91
C THR A 60 -12.53 9.49 14.66
N GLN A 61 -12.04 8.71 13.70
CA GLN A 61 -11.48 9.24 12.44
C GLN A 61 -12.52 9.97 11.58
N THR A 62 -13.80 9.56 11.68
CA THR A 62 -14.89 10.24 10.95
C THR A 62 -15.24 11.58 11.60
N LYS A 63 -15.09 11.71 12.92
CA LYS A 63 -15.31 12.95 13.68
C LYS A 63 -14.18 13.96 13.40
N HIS A 64 -12.92 13.51 13.43
CA HIS A 64 -11.70 14.33 13.36
C HIS A 64 -11.01 14.20 12.02
N ARG A 65 -11.54 14.84 10.97
CA ARG A 65 -11.04 14.73 9.58
C ARG A 65 -9.60 15.16 9.36
N LYS A 66 -9.08 16.06 10.17
CA LYS A 66 -7.75 16.67 10.04
C LYS A 66 -6.79 16.27 11.16
N THR A 67 -7.10 15.26 11.95
CA THR A 67 -6.22 14.87 13.06
C THR A 67 -4.94 14.24 12.48
N GLN A 68 -3.88 15.01 12.47
CA GLN A 68 -2.53 14.49 12.26
C GLN A 68 -2.19 13.53 13.40
N GLY A 69 -1.60 12.40 13.08
CA GLY A 69 -1.10 11.44 14.06
C GLY A 69 -2.09 10.36 14.54
N ILE A 70 -3.37 10.39 14.14
CA ILE A 70 -4.26 9.25 14.42
C ILE A 70 -4.21 8.27 13.25
N PRO A 71 -3.78 6.99 13.47
CA PRO A 71 -3.84 5.96 12.46
C PRO A 71 -5.26 5.80 11.93
N LYS A 72 -5.43 5.84 10.61
CA LYS A 72 -6.73 5.67 9.96
C LYS A 72 -6.93 4.22 9.57
N LEU A 73 -8.09 3.67 9.89
CA LEU A 73 -8.53 2.39 9.39
C LEU A 73 -9.23 2.59 8.04
N TYR A 74 -8.63 2.12 6.95
CA TYR A 74 -9.16 2.26 5.60
C TYR A 74 -9.99 1.05 5.17
N SER A 75 -9.71 -0.13 5.74
CA SER A 75 -10.48 -1.36 5.51
C SER A 75 -10.75 -2.06 6.84
N TRP A 76 -11.98 -2.55 7.02
CA TRP A 76 -12.36 -3.30 8.21
C TRP A 76 -11.71 -4.68 8.27
N HIS A 77 -11.65 -5.36 7.12
CA HIS A 77 -11.17 -6.74 6.99
C HIS A 77 -9.67 -6.83 6.75
N ALA A 78 -9.05 -5.74 6.31
CA ALA A 78 -7.62 -5.63 6.04
C ALA A 78 -7.08 -4.36 6.72
N PRO A 79 -6.88 -4.37 8.05
CA PRO A 79 -6.47 -3.19 8.81
C PRO A 79 -5.09 -2.66 8.43
N GLU A 80 -4.26 -3.46 7.79
CA GLU A 80 -2.95 -3.11 7.23
C GLU A 80 -3.02 -2.21 5.99
N VAL A 81 -4.21 -2.04 5.40
CA VAL A 81 -4.39 -1.18 4.21
C VAL A 81 -4.06 0.26 4.51
N GLU A 82 -3.18 0.82 3.71
CA GLU A 82 -2.72 2.20 3.76
C GLU A 82 -3.21 3.01 2.55
N VAL A 83 -3.10 4.33 2.62
CA VAL A 83 -3.36 5.22 1.49
C VAL A 83 -2.05 5.58 0.82
N ILE A 84 -1.96 5.32 -0.49
CA ILE A 84 -0.80 5.62 -1.32
C ILE A 84 -1.15 6.76 -2.27
N ALA A 85 -0.50 7.90 -2.13
CA ALA A 85 -0.68 9.03 -3.03
C ALA A 85 0.08 8.78 -4.35
N LYS A 86 -0.63 8.82 -5.48
CA LYS A 86 -0.06 8.55 -6.82
C LYS A 86 0.23 9.81 -7.64
N GLY A 87 -0.21 10.96 -7.18
CA GLY A 87 -0.05 12.22 -7.94
C GLY A 87 -0.79 12.26 -9.29
N LYS A 88 -1.68 11.30 -9.56
CA LYS A 88 -2.47 11.23 -10.81
C LYS A 88 -3.77 12.02 -10.66
N ALA A 89 -4.13 12.83 -11.68
CA ALA A 89 -5.33 13.68 -11.63
C ALA A 89 -6.64 12.87 -11.48
N ARG A 90 -6.76 11.72 -12.17
CA ARG A 90 -7.97 10.89 -12.13
C ARG A 90 -8.08 9.99 -10.90
N THR A 91 -6.96 9.38 -10.49
CA THR A 91 -6.88 8.46 -9.35
C THR A 91 -5.75 8.89 -8.43
N PRO A 92 -5.96 9.95 -7.63
CA PRO A 92 -4.89 10.52 -6.81
C PRO A 92 -4.44 9.60 -5.67
N TYR A 93 -5.29 8.66 -5.26
CA TYR A 93 -5.01 7.73 -4.17
C TYR A 93 -5.28 6.29 -4.58
N GLU A 94 -4.41 5.40 -4.17
CA GLU A 94 -4.61 3.95 -4.16
C GLU A 94 -4.63 3.47 -2.71
N PHE A 95 -5.34 2.36 -2.44
CA PHE A 95 -5.44 1.77 -1.12
C PHE A 95 -4.85 0.36 -1.16
N GLY A 96 -3.97 0.05 -0.22
CA GLY A 96 -3.28 -1.22 -0.15
C GLY A 96 -1.98 -1.10 0.63
N VAL A 97 -1.18 -2.15 0.63
CA VAL A 97 0.20 -2.16 1.11
C VAL A 97 1.13 -2.05 -0.08
N LYS A 98 2.21 -1.29 0.04
CA LYS A 98 3.24 -1.24 -1.02
C LYS A 98 3.89 -2.60 -1.16
N VAL A 99 3.95 -3.12 -2.38
CA VAL A 99 4.66 -4.36 -2.72
C VAL A 99 5.73 -4.08 -3.75
N GLY A 100 6.96 -4.50 -3.46
CA GLY A 100 8.06 -4.54 -4.41
C GLY A 100 8.11 -5.91 -5.07
N ILE A 101 8.19 -5.94 -6.40
CA ILE A 101 8.34 -7.19 -7.18
C ILE A 101 9.66 -7.12 -7.93
N THR A 102 10.46 -8.17 -7.81
CA THR A 102 11.72 -8.33 -8.51
C THR A 102 11.58 -9.47 -9.52
N SER A 103 11.97 -9.23 -10.75
CA SER A 103 11.94 -10.23 -11.82
C SER A 103 13.26 -10.31 -12.60
N THR A 104 13.54 -11.44 -13.24
CA THR A 104 14.64 -11.56 -14.16
C THR A 104 14.40 -10.69 -15.38
N LEU A 105 15.44 -10.03 -15.88
CA LEU A 105 15.35 -9.20 -17.07
C LEU A 105 15.15 -10.03 -18.36
N LYS A 106 15.65 -11.28 -18.38
CA LYS A 106 15.39 -12.28 -19.41
C LYS A 106 14.42 -13.30 -18.85
N GLY A 107 13.36 -13.60 -19.60
CA GLY A 107 12.36 -14.59 -19.20
C GLY A 107 11.26 -14.07 -18.26
N ASN A 108 11.43 -12.90 -17.63
CA ASN A 108 10.42 -12.26 -16.76
C ASN A 108 9.97 -13.14 -15.57
N LEU A 109 10.84 -14.03 -15.09
CA LEU A 109 10.55 -14.86 -13.92
C LEU A 109 10.55 -14.00 -12.65
N ILE A 110 9.54 -14.11 -11.83
CA ILE A 110 9.48 -13.43 -10.53
C ILE A 110 10.50 -14.09 -9.60
N LEU A 111 11.46 -13.31 -9.12
CA LEU A 111 12.49 -13.74 -8.16
C LEU A 111 12.12 -13.39 -6.72
N GLY A 112 11.21 -12.46 -6.52
CA GLY A 112 10.80 -12.07 -5.18
C GLY A 112 9.64 -11.11 -5.20
N ALA A 113 8.86 -11.14 -4.13
CA ALA A 113 7.81 -10.17 -3.82
C ALA A 113 7.85 -9.88 -2.32
N ARG A 114 7.89 -8.61 -1.94
CA ARG A 114 7.97 -8.19 -0.54
C ARG A 114 7.04 -7.01 -0.28
N SER A 115 6.29 -7.10 0.82
CA SER A 115 5.43 -6.01 1.28
C SER A 115 6.21 -5.03 2.16
N PHE A 116 5.90 -3.74 2.02
CA PHE A 116 6.52 -2.66 2.76
C PHE A 116 5.45 -1.80 3.43
N PRO A 117 5.20 -2.01 4.74
CA PRO A 117 4.27 -1.17 5.49
C PRO A 117 4.80 0.27 5.62
N ASN A 118 3.87 1.20 5.95
CA ASN A 118 4.15 2.63 6.10
C ASN A 118 4.56 3.35 4.80
N ASN A 119 4.29 2.75 3.64
CA ASN A 119 4.53 3.33 2.32
C ASN A 119 5.90 4.04 2.19
N PRO A 120 7.05 3.37 2.50
CA PRO A 120 8.36 4.00 2.43
C PRO A 120 8.68 4.49 1.02
N TYR A 121 9.66 5.40 0.91
CA TYR A 121 10.19 5.79 -0.40
C TYR A 121 10.74 4.56 -1.14
N ASP A 122 10.49 4.45 -2.45
CA ASP A 122 10.86 3.26 -3.25
C ASP A 122 12.35 2.92 -3.12
N GLY A 123 13.22 3.93 -3.15
CA GLY A 123 14.65 3.74 -2.98
C GLY A 123 15.04 3.04 -1.69
N HIS A 124 14.35 3.31 -0.59
CA HIS A 124 14.63 2.67 0.72
C HIS A 124 14.26 1.17 0.74
N THR A 125 13.44 0.72 -0.20
CA THR A 125 13.02 -0.70 -0.29
C THR A 125 13.98 -1.53 -1.13
N LEU A 126 14.92 -0.91 -1.85
CA LEU A 126 15.74 -1.59 -2.86
C LEU A 126 16.67 -2.63 -2.26
N ALA A 127 17.36 -2.29 -1.17
CA ALA A 127 18.33 -3.18 -0.53
C ALA A 127 17.68 -4.51 -0.11
N GLU A 128 16.52 -4.44 0.55
CA GLU A 128 15.78 -5.62 1.00
C GLU A 128 15.22 -6.44 -0.16
N GLN A 129 14.84 -5.81 -1.27
CA GLN A 129 14.39 -6.51 -2.48
C GLN A 129 15.55 -7.24 -3.17
N LEU A 130 16.74 -6.62 -3.22
CA LEU A 130 17.92 -7.22 -3.80
C LEU A 130 18.44 -8.37 -2.97
N GLU A 131 18.43 -8.25 -1.64
CA GLU A 131 18.78 -9.32 -0.72
C GLU A 131 17.88 -10.54 -0.95
N GLN A 132 16.55 -10.38 -0.93
CA GLN A 132 15.61 -11.46 -1.18
C GLN A 132 15.85 -12.11 -2.54
N ALA A 133 16.03 -11.31 -3.59
CA ALA A 133 16.25 -11.81 -4.94
C ALA A 133 17.58 -12.56 -5.06
N SER A 134 18.63 -12.12 -4.38
CA SER A 134 19.94 -12.80 -4.36
C SER A 134 19.85 -14.17 -3.67
N ILE A 135 19.12 -14.25 -2.55
CA ILE A 135 18.89 -15.51 -1.82
C ILE A 135 18.12 -16.50 -2.71
N LEU A 136 17.00 -16.06 -3.29
CA LEU A 136 16.12 -16.93 -4.09
C LEU A 136 16.76 -17.35 -5.42
N ALA A 137 17.58 -16.49 -6.01
CA ALA A 137 18.31 -16.81 -7.23
C ALA A 137 19.63 -17.58 -6.97
N ASN A 138 20.05 -17.74 -5.72
CA ASN A 138 21.34 -18.25 -5.31
C ASN A 138 22.49 -17.62 -6.14
N SER A 139 22.45 -16.31 -6.29
CA SER A 139 23.36 -15.56 -7.17
C SER A 139 23.52 -14.11 -6.75
N THR A 140 24.72 -13.56 -6.93
CA THR A 140 24.97 -12.14 -6.68
C THR A 140 24.42 -11.28 -7.81
N ILE A 141 23.59 -10.30 -7.48
CA ILE A 141 23.02 -9.35 -8.43
C ILE A 141 24.05 -8.24 -8.68
N LYS A 142 24.47 -8.07 -9.92
CA LYS A 142 25.43 -7.02 -10.33
C LYS A 142 24.74 -5.80 -10.92
N ASP A 143 23.67 -5.99 -11.67
CA ASP A 143 22.94 -4.94 -12.38
C ASP A 143 21.46 -4.98 -12.06
N VAL A 144 20.86 -3.83 -11.76
CA VAL A 144 19.42 -3.69 -11.56
C VAL A 144 18.86 -2.55 -12.39
N TYR A 145 17.71 -2.79 -13.03
CA TYR A 145 16.98 -1.84 -13.86
C TYR A 145 15.70 -1.43 -13.13
N VAL A 146 15.64 -0.18 -12.68
CA VAL A 146 14.58 0.30 -11.79
C VAL A 146 13.83 1.51 -12.35
N ASP A 147 12.74 1.88 -11.73
CA ASP A 147 12.00 3.11 -12.04
C ASP A 147 12.68 4.35 -11.46
N LEU A 148 12.20 5.53 -11.85
CA LEU A 148 12.70 6.81 -11.33
C LEU A 148 12.46 6.99 -9.83
N GLY A 149 11.52 6.26 -9.25
CA GLY A 149 11.29 6.20 -7.81
C GLY A 149 12.49 5.72 -6.98
N TYR A 150 13.46 5.05 -7.62
CA TYR A 150 14.68 4.52 -6.98
C TYR A 150 15.91 5.41 -7.18
N ARG A 151 15.75 6.72 -7.44
CA ARG A 151 16.88 7.63 -7.57
C ARG A 151 17.55 7.91 -6.22
N GLY A 152 18.88 8.17 -6.27
CA GLY A 152 19.64 8.66 -5.12
C GLY A 152 20.05 7.61 -4.10
N VAL A 153 19.89 6.32 -4.40
CA VAL A 153 20.19 5.21 -3.47
C VAL A 153 21.44 4.41 -3.86
N ASP A 154 22.24 4.95 -4.78
CA ASP A 154 23.47 4.30 -5.27
C ASP A 154 24.46 4.02 -4.14
N GLN A 155 24.66 4.98 -3.24
CA GLN A 155 25.61 4.84 -2.13
C GLN A 155 25.17 3.76 -1.13
N GLN A 156 23.87 3.62 -0.91
CA GLN A 156 23.31 2.61 -0.01
C GLN A 156 23.39 1.19 -0.61
N ASN A 157 23.59 1.08 -1.92
CA ASN A 157 23.66 -0.18 -2.67
C ASN A 157 24.94 -0.25 -3.51
N SER A 158 26.09 0.07 -2.91
CA SER A 158 27.39 0.22 -3.60
C SER A 158 27.87 -1.01 -4.36
N GLY A 159 27.40 -2.22 -3.98
CA GLY A 159 27.71 -3.47 -4.65
C GLY A 159 26.94 -3.73 -5.94
N VAL A 160 25.94 -2.89 -6.30
CA VAL A 160 25.03 -3.12 -7.42
C VAL A 160 24.97 -1.89 -8.33
N SER A 161 25.08 -2.12 -9.63
CA SER A 161 24.93 -1.05 -10.63
C SER A 161 23.46 -0.74 -10.89
N ILE A 162 22.97 0.40 -10.37
CA ILE A 162 21.58 0.83 -10.49
C ILE A 162 21.38 1.65 -11.77
N LYS A 163 20.50 1.17 -12.65
CA LYS A 163 20.21 1.77 -13.96
C LYS A 163 18.74 2.21 -14.03
N HIS A 164 18.52 3.49 -14.30
CA HIS A 164 17.19 4.10 -14.45
C HIS A 164 17.19 5.22 -15.49
N ARG A 165 16.02 5.70 -15.90
CA ARG A 165 15.86 6.75 -16.91
C ARG A 165 16.66 8.03 -16.64
N GLY A 166 16.84 8.41 -15.38
CA GLY A 166 17.63 9.58 -15.00
C GLY A 166 19.13 9.47 -15.37
N LYS A 167 19.63 8.25 -15.58
CA LYS A 167 21.01 7.98 -16.03
C LYS A 167 21.12 7.69 -17.55
N TYR A 168 20.04 7.86 -18.31
CA TYR A 168 19.94 7.41 -19.70
C TYR A 168 21.09 7.88 -20.60
N LYS A 169 21.56 9.11 -20.44
CA LYS A 169 22.67 9.67 -21.22
C LYS A 169 24.02 8.97 -20.97
N ARG A 170 24.19 8.34 -19.80
CA ARG A 170 25.41 7.61 -19.39
C ARG A 170 25.36 6.12 -19.72
N LEU A 171 24.20 5.62 -20.17
CA LEU A 171 24.01 4.21 -20.53
C LEU A 171 24.45 3.95 -21.97
N ASN A 172 25.08 2.80 -22.20
CA ASN A 172 25.35 2.30 -23.55
C ASN A 172 24.08 1.75 -24.23
N ASP A 173 24.13 1.43 -25.51
CA ASP A 173 22.95 1.03 -26.29
C ASP A 173 22.34 -0.30 -25.84
N LYS A 174 23.15 -1.22 -25.31
CA LYS A 174 22.68 -2.48 -24.73
C LYS A 174 21.90 -2.18 -23.45
N GLU A 175 22.41 -1.35 -22.57
CA GLU A 175 21.75 -0.97 -21.32
C GLU A 175 20.46 -0.18 -21.57
N ARG A 176 20.44 0.68 -22.58
CA ARG A 176 19.21 1.40 -23.00
C ARG A 176 18.13 0.45 -23.47
N ARG A 177 18.48 -0.59 -24.25
CA ARG A 177 17.55 -1.65 -24.65
C ARG A 177 17.03 -2.43 -23.45
N LEU A 178 17.88 -2.79 -22.52
CA LEU A 178 17.50 -3.49 -21.29
C LEU A 178 16.61 -2.62 -20.38
N LEU A 179 16.87 -1.32 -20.32
CA LEU A 179 16.02 -0.39 -19.57
C LEU A 179 14.59 -0.27 -20.17
N LYS A 180 14.46 -0.33 -21.50
CA LYS A 180 13.14 -0.46 -22.15
C LYS A 180 12.46 -1.77 -21.80
N ARG A 181 13.21 -2.87 -21.77
CA ARG A 181 12.68 -4.21 -21.44
C ARG A 181 12.15 -4.29 -19.99
N ARG A 182 12.63 -3.46 -19.07
CA ARG A 182 12.07 -3.35 -17.71
C ARG A 182 10.55 -3.16 -17.70
N GLN A 183 9.99 -2.49 -18.72
CA GLN A 183 8.53 -2.27 -18.80
C GLN A 183 7.72 -3.57 -18.87
N ALA A 184 8.34 -4.71 -19.21
CA ALA A 184 7.68 -6.01 -19.22
C ALA A 184 7.20 -6.47 -17.83
N ILE A 185 7.65 -5.83 -16.73
CA ILE A 185 7.13 -6.10 -15.39
C ILE A 185 5.70 -5.57 -15.19
N GLU A 186 5.28 -4.55 -15.95
CA GLU A 186 3.95 -3.95 -15.78
C GLU A 186 2.81 -4.93 -16.12
N PRO A 187 2.85 -5.69 -17.24
CA PRO A 187 1.90 -6.77 -17.49
C PRO A 187 1.92 -7.84 -16.40
N ILE A 188 3.11 -8.24 -15.91
CA ILE A 188 3.23 -9.24 -14.83
C ILE A 188 2.48 -8.77 -13.59
N ILE A 189 2.69 -7.53 -13.17
CA ILE A 189 1.96 -6.93 -12.04
C ILE A 189 0.45 -6.90 -12.33
N GLY A 190 0.07 -6.62 -13.58
CA GLY A 190 -1.33 -6.67 -14.02
C GLY A 190 -1.96 -8.04 -13.80
N HIS A 191 -1.31 -9.10 -14.26
CA HIS A 191 -1.77 -10.49 -14.08
C HIS A 191 -1.87 -10.87 -12.60
N VAL A 192 -0.83 -10.60 -11.80
CA VAL A 192 -0.86 -10.89 -10.35
C VAL A 192 -2.04 -10.19 -9.65
N LYS A 193 -2.48 -9.03 -10.13
CA LYS A 193 -3.60 -8.29 -9.55
C LYS A 193 -4.98 -8.76 -10.03
N SER A 194 -5.06 -9.37 -11.21
CA SER A 194 -6.34 -9.76 -11.83
C SER A 194 -6.68 -11.22 -11.61
N ASP A 195 -5.68 -12.07 -11.45
CA ASP A 195 -5.84 -13.53 -11.45
C ASP A 195 -5.93 -14.11 -10.02
N HIS A 196 -5.84 -13.24 -9.00
CA HIS A 196 -5.90 -13.61 -7.57
C HIS A 196 -6.80 -12.61 -6.79
#